data_dea09bf930428c127e2ab863711368f2
#
_entry.id   dea09bf930428c127e2ab863711368f2
#
_cell.length_a   1.000
_cell.length_b   1.000
_cell.length_c   1.000
_cell.angle_alpha   90.00
_cell.angle_beta   90.00
_cell.angle_gamma   90.00
#
_symmetry.space_group_name_H-M   'P 1'
#
loop_
_entity.id
_entity.type
_entity.pdbx_description
1 polymer ?
#
loop_
_entity_poly.entity_id
_entity_poly.type
_entity_poly.pdbx_seq_one_letter_code
_entity_poly.pdbx_strand_id
1 'polypeptide(L)'
;LRLKSNMKTEPYILYYSLDGFDQRKRNLDVLKKLADKFGLKVKFITPEWPCHKIGEDLRDVGPDDFLSLISNAEIVCTNSFHGTALSIKLGIPFYVLEEKNVKDERKRSILKQLDLEERIISSCDEVENIIDYHINFNGINIKLNKLMESSSLYLKKALCIGAEE
;
A
#
# COMPACT_ATOMS: atom_id res chain seq x y z
N LEU A 1 -3.72 -13.86 7.16
CA LEU A 1 -4.81 -14.62 6.52
C LEU A 1 -4.85 -14.24 5.04
N ARG A 2 -4.11 -14.96 4.17
CA ARG A 2 -4.31 -14.86 2.72
C ARG A 2 -5.65 -15.54 2.42
N LEU A 3 -6.67 -14.77 2.11
CA LEU A 3 -7.89 -15.26 1.46
C LEU A 3 -7.53 -15.65 0.02
N LYS A 4 -6.94 -16.83 -0.15
CA LYS A 4 -6.73 -17.38 -1.50
C LYS A 4 -8.07 -17.84 -2.05
N SER A 5 -8.67 -17.01 -2.90
CA SER A 5 -9.64 -17.55 -3.86
C SER A 5 -8.86 -18.45 -4.82
N ASN A 6 -9.33 -19.67 -5.06
CA ASN A 6 -8.71 -20.68 -5.96
C ASN A 6 -8.80 -20.33 -7.45
N MET A 7 -9.08 -19.10 -7.83
CA MET A 7 -8.96 -18.62 -9.20
C MET A 7 -7.53 -18.12 -9.41
N LYS A 8 -6.81 -18.73 -10.33
CA LYS A 8 -5.56 -18.21 -10.88
C LYS A 8 -5.86 -16.86 -11.55
N THR A 9 -5.88 -15.79 -10.78
CA THR A 9 -5.86 -14.45 -11.33
C THR A 9 -4.44 -14.15 -11.78
N GLU A 10 -4.28 -13.58 -12.97
CA GLU A 10 -2.98 -13.09 -13.41
C GLU A 10 -2.41 -12.12 -12.37
N PRO A 11 -1.09 -12.17 -12.10
CA PRO A 11 -0.46 -11.29 -11.11
C PRO A 11 -0.62 -9.82 -11.54
N TYR A 12 -0.88 -8.93 -10.58
CA TYR A 12 -1.18 -7.53 -10.87
C TYR A 12 -0.63 -6.57 -9.81
N ILE A 13 -0.43 -5.34 -10.24
CA ILE A 13 -0.25 -4.18 -9.38
C ILE A 13 -1.64 -3.62 -9.08
N LEU A 14 -1.99 -3.49 -7.79
CA LEU A 14 -3.17 -2.75 -7.38
C LEU A 14 -2.79 -1.29 -7.13
N TYR A 15 -3.35 -0.37 -7.89
CA TYR A 15 -3.25 1.05 -7.62
C TYR A 15 -4.50 1.58 -6.92
N TYR A 16 -4.32 2.03 -5.68
CA TYR A 16 -5.36 2.66 -4.88
C TYR A 16 -4.98 4.10 -4.55
N SER A 17 -5.74 5.06 -5.04
CA SER A 17 -5.49 6.49 -4.84
C SER A 17 -6.78 7.27 -4.63
N LEU A 18 -6.72 8.22 -3.70
CA LEU A 18 -7.79 9.19 -3.43
C LEU A 18 -7.44 10.60 -3.97
N ASP A 19 -6.34 10.74 -4.70
CA ASP A 19 -5.85 12.03 -5.21
C ASP A 19 -6.72 12.60 -6.32
N GLY A 20 -6.56 13.91 -6.52
CA GLY A 20 -7.07 14.64 -7.66
C GLY A 20 -6.37 14.26 -8.98
N PHE A 21 -6.90 14.80 -10.09
CA PHE A 21 -6.50 14.45 -11.46
C PHE A 21 -5.00 14.62 -11.74
N ASP A 22 -4.40 15.74 -11.37
CA ASP A 22 -3.01 16.06 -11.73
C ASP A 22 -2.00 15.12 -11.04
N GLN A 23 -2.26 14.76 -9.79
CA GLN A 23 -1.43 13.83 -9.05
C GLN A 23 -1.47 12.44 -9.66
N ARG A 24 -2.65 11.97 -10.03
CA ARG A 24 -2.85 10.66 -10.69
C ARG A 24 -2.12 10.56 -12.01
N LYS A 25 -2.14 11.64 -12.81
CA LYS A 25 -1.42 11.67 -14.09
C LYS A 25 0.08 11.42 -13.92
N ARG A 26 0.70 12.04 -12.92
CA ARG A 26 2.12 11.81 -12.59
C ARG A 26 2.38 10.37 -12.13
N ASN A 27 1.49 9.83 -11.31
CA ASN A 27 1.60 8.46 -10.82
C ASN A 27 1.46 7.41 -11.93
N LEU A 28 0.75 7.72 -13.02
CA LEU A 28 0.61 6.81 -14.16
C LEU A 28 1.94 6.44 -14.82
N ASP A 29 2.86 7.39 -14.94
CA ASP A 29 4.17 7.12 -15.53
C ASP A 29 5.00 6.18 -14.63
N VAL A 30 4.91 6.36 -13.31
CA VAL A 30 5.54 5.45 -12.33
C VAL A 30 4.91 4.06 -12.43
N LEU A 31 3.58 3.97 -12.46
CA LEU A 31 2.85 2.70 -12.56
C LEU A 31 3.17 1.95 -13.85
N LYS A 32 3.23 2.67 -14.96
CA LYS A 32 3.59 2.09 -16.26
C LYS A 32 5.00 1.51 -16.23
N LYS A 33 5.97 2.26 -15.72
CA LYS A 33 7.34 1.77 -15.57
C LYS A 33 7.44 0.54 -14.65
N LEU A 34 6.70 0.52 -13.53
CA LEU A 34 6.65 -0.65 -12.65
C LEU A 34 6.01 -1.85 -13.34
N ALA A 35 4.90 -1.65 -14.04
CA ALA A 35 4.19 -2.68 -14.78
C ALA A 35 5.08 -3.31 -15.85
N ASP A 36 5.71 -2.47 -16.66
CA ASP A 36 6.62 -2.90 -17.73
C ASP A 36 7.85 -3.65 -17.15
N LYS A 37 8.41 -3.14 -16.05
CA LYS A 37 9.60 -3.72 -15.40
C LYS A 37 9.36 -5.11 -14.84
N PHE A 38 8.21 -5.33 -14.22
CA PHE A 38 7.89 -6.61 -13.55
C PHE A 38 6.93 -7.49 -14.34
N GLY A 39 6.50 -7.07 -15.53
CA GLY A 39 5.58 -7.83 -16.38
C GLY A 39 4.20 -8.00 -15.74
N LEU A 40 3.72 -6.99 -15.01
CA LEU A 40 2.46 -7.05 -14.26
C LEU A 40 1.38 -6.19 -14.94
N LYS A 41 0.12 -6.63 -14.85
CA LYS A 41 -1.04 -5.80 -15.20
C LYS A 41 -1.35 -4.83 -14.07
N VAL A 42 -2.04 -3.73 -14.38
CA VAL A 42 -2.45 -2.76 -13.36
C VAL A 42 -3.96 -2.79 -13.20
N LYS A 43 -4.43 -2.84 -11.95
CA LYS A 43 -5.83 -2.66 -11.57
C LYS A 43 -5.96 -1.37 -10.77
N PHE A 44 -6.97 -0.56 -11.12
CA PHE A 44 -7.16 0.76 -10.56
C PHE A 44 -8.40 0.82 -9.67
N ILE A 45 -8.24 1.34 -8.46
CA ILE A 45 -9.33 1.79 -7.58
C ILE A 45 -9.14 3.29 -7.38
N THR A 46 -9.83 4.09 -8.17
CA THR A 46 -9.76 5.56 -8.11
C THR A 46 -11.15 6.16 -8.36
N PRO A 47 -11.50 7.30 -7.72
CA PRO A 47 -12.87 7.83 -7.76
C PRO A 47 -13.38 8.22 -9.16
N GLU A 48 -12.53 8.66 -10.11
CA GLU A 48 -13.04 9.36 -11.29
C GLU A 48 -12.26 9.14 -12.60
N TRP A 49 -11.31 8.22 -12.70
CA TRP A 49 -10.50 8.17 -13.91
C TRP A 49 -10.49 6.83 -14.64
N PRO A 50 -10.87 6.82 -15.92
CA PRO A 50 -10.66 5.67 -16.77
C PRO A 50 -9.18 5.53 -17.15
N CYS A 51 -8.50 4.52 -16.61
CA CYS A 51 -7.11 4.20 -16.95
C CYS A 51 -7.00 3.05 -17.94
N HIS A 52 -7.98 2.89 -18.82
CA HIS A 52 -8.10 1.78 -19.77
C HIS A 52 -6.88 1.55 -20.67
N LYS A 53 -6.00 2.57 -20.80
CA LYS A 53 -4.82 2.45 -21.66
C LYS A 53 -3.70 1.62 -21.03
N ILE A 54 -3.65 1.51 -19.71
CA ILE A 54 -2.56 0.82 -18.99
C ILE A 54 -3.05 -0.25 -18.01
N GLY A 55 -4.37 -0.42 -17.86
CA GLY A 55 -4.90 -1.42 -16.95
C GLY A 55 -6.42 -1.45 -16.84
N GLU A 56 -6.90 -2.20 -15.87
CA GLU A 56 -8.31 -2.42 -15.57
C GLU A 56 -8.81 -1.43 -14.51
N ASP A 57 -9.89 -0.71 -14.84
CA ASP A 57 -10.54 0.24 -13.93
C ASP A 57 -11.64 -0.49 -13.14
N LEU A 58 -11.45 -0.62 -11.83
CA LEU A 58 -12.39 -1.29 -10.94
C LEU A 58 -13.26 -0.24 -10.25
N ARG A 59 -14.55 -0.25 -10.60
CA ARG A 59 -15.58 0.59 -9.99
C ARG A 59 -16.44 -0.29 -9.08
N ASP A 60 -17.17 0.35 -8.19
CA ASP A 60 -18.12 -0.31 -7.29
C ASP A 60 -17.49 -1.39 -6.38
N VAL A 61 -16.26 -1.14 -5.94
CA VAL A 61 -15.53 -2.02 -5.04
C VAL A 61 -16.01 -1.79 -3.60
N GLY A 62 -16.67 -2.80 -3.04
CA GLY A 62 -17.05 -2.82 -1.63
C GLY A 62 -15.85 -3.08 -0.69
N PRO A 63 -16.03 -2.93 0.65
CA PRO A 63 -14.94 -3.15 1.61
C PRO A 63 -14.33 -4.55 1.54
N ASP A 64 -15.12 -5.58 1.37
CA ASP A 64 -14.65 -6.98 1.29
C ASP A 64 -13.88 -7.23 -0.01
N ASP A 65 -14.36 -6.69 -1.13
CA ASP A 65 -13.68 -6.76 -2.42
C ASP A 65 -12.35 -6.01 -2.36
N PHE A 66 -12.31 -4.84 -1.70
CA PHE A 66 -11.10 -4.06 -1.52
C PHE A 66 -10.03 -4.85 -0.76
N LEU A 67 -10.40 -5.49 0.36
CA LEU A 67 -9.47 -6.33 1.12
C LEU A 67 -9.00 -7.53 0.30
N SER A 68 -9.90 -8.14 -0.46
CA SER A 68 -9.58 -9.25 -1.37
C SER A 68 -8.59 -8.80 -2.45
N LEU A 69 -8.81 -7.64 -3.06
CA LEU A 69 -7.93 -7.07 -4.09
C LEU A 69 -6.54 -6.75 -3.54
N ILE A 70 -6.42 -6.18 -2.34
CA ILE A 70 -5.12 -5.97 -1.70
C ILE A 70 -4.44 -7.32 -1.41
N SER A 71 -5.16 -8.28 -0.82
CA SER A 71 -4.59 -9.57 -0.39
C SER A 71 -4.07 -10.42 -1.54
N ASN A 72 -4.62 -10.25 -2.75
CA ASN A 72 -4.25 -11.00 -3.94
C ASN A 72 -3.34 -10.19 -4.90
N ALA A 73 -3.03 -8.94 -4.59
CA ALA A 73 -2.10 -8.15 -5.38
C ALA A 73 -0.66 -8.67 -5.23
N GLU A 74 0.11 -8.61 -6.30
CA GLU A 74 1.56 -8.84 -6.27
C GLU A 74 2.27 -7.63 -5.66
N ILE A 75 1.83 -6.42 -6.04
CA ILE A 75 2.32 -5.15 -5.52
C ILE A 75 1.11 -4.23 -5.31
N VAL A 76 1.10 -3.50 -4.21
CA VAL A 76 0.15 -2.39 -3.98
C VAL A 76 0.89 -1.07 -4.18
N CYS A 77 0.41 -0.22 -5.07
CA CYS A 77 0.85 1.16 -5.22
C CYS A 77 -0.24 2.10 -4.70
N THR A 78 0.08 2.97 -3.76
CA THR A 78 -0.92 3.81 -3.13
C THR A 78 -0.33 5.13 -2.63
N ASN A 79 -1.17 6.16 -2.56
CA ASN A 79 -0.86 7.39 -1.82
C ASN A 79 -1.66 7.50 -0.51
N SER A 80 -2.55 6.52 -0.26
CA SER A 80 -3.41 6.50 0.92
C SER A 80 -2.70 5.89 2.13
N PHE A 81 -2.87 6.51 3.31
CA PHE A 81 -2.44 5.92 4.58
C PHE A 81 -3.08 4.55 4.82
N HIS A 82 -4.38 4.40 4.53
CA HIS A 82 -5.07 3.12 4.72
C HIS A 82 -4.54 2.02 3.79
N GLY A 83 -4.28 2.36 2.51
CA GLY A 83 -3.66 1.42 1.58
C GLY A 83 -2.28 0.97 2.06
N THR A 84 -1.46 1.88 2.56
CA THR A 84 -0.14 1.58 3.15
C THR A 84 -0.27 0.66 4.37
N ALA A 85 -1.12 1.03 5.34
CA ALA A 85 -1.30 0.28 6.59
C ALA A 85 -1.83 -1.13 6.34
N LEU A 86 -2.79 -1.29 5.43
CA LEU A 86 -3.34 -2.60 5.04
C LEU A 86 -2.31 -3.47 4.34
N SER A 87 -1.50 -2.91 3.44
CA SER A 87 -0.43 -3.66 2.78
C SER A 87 0.59 -4.19 3.79
N ILE A 88 1.01 -3.36 4.76
CA ILE A 88 1.88 -3.78 5.85
C ILE A 88 1.22 -4.90 6.67
N LYS A 89 -0.03 -4.71 7.08
CA LYS A 89 -0.76 -5.67 7.93
C LYS A 89 -0.98 -7.02 7.26
N LEU A 90 -1.24 -7.02 5.96
CA LEU A 90 -1.50 -8.22 5.16
C LEU A 90 -0.22 -8.87 4.61
N GLY A 91 0.94 -8.22 4.78
CA GLY A 91 2.22 -8.72 4.28
C GLY A 91 2.31 -8.69 2.76
N ILE A 92 1.75 -7.67 2.12
CA ILE A 92 1.77 -7.50 0.66
C ILE A 92 2.83 -6.47 0.30
N PRO A 93 3.72 -6.76 -0.67
CA PRO A 93 4.68 -5.80 -1.19
C PRO A 93 3.98 -4.51 -1.65
N PHE A 94 4.56 -3.36 -1.38
CA PHE A 94 3.92 -2.10 -1.70
C PHE A 94 4.92 -0.99 -2.01
N TYR A 95 4.42 0.05 -2.68
CA TYR A 95 5.08 1.34 -2.83
C TYR A 95 4.10 2.47 -2.51
N VAL A 96 4.61 3.48 -1.80
CA VAL A 96 3.88 4.71 -1.52
C VAL A 96 4.28 5.74 -2.58
N LEU A 97 3.32 6.14 -3.41
CA LEU A 97 3.54 7.17 -4.42
C LEU A 97 3.29 8.54 -3.79
N GLU A 98 4.36 9.31 -3.59
CA GLU A 98 4.30 10.58 -2.89
C GLU A 98 4.90 11.71 -3.75
N GLU A 99 4.27 12.86 -3.72
CA GLU A 99 4.81 14.05 -4.35
C GLU A 99 5.96 14.61 -3.51
N LYS A 100 7.04 15.08 -4.16
CA LYS A 100 8.23 15.61 -3.48
C LYS A 100 7.92 16.75 -2.48
N ASN A 101 6.90 17.54 -2.76
CA ASN A 101 6.53 18.71 -1.97
C ASN A 101 5.36 18.50 -1.00
N VAL A 102 4.70 17.34 -1.05
CA VAL A 102 3.55 17.00 -0.19
C VAL A 102 3.92 15.81 0.66
N LYS A 103 4.18 16.05 1.94
CA LYS A 103 4.55 15.00 2.89
C LYS A 103 3.36 14.66 3.78
N ASP A 104 2.95 13.39 3.75
CA ASP A 104 2.01 12.88 4.75
C ASP A 104 2.81 12.28 5.92
N GLU A 105 2.90 13.06 7.00
CA GLU A 105 3.65 12.68 8.20
C GLU A 105 3.19 11.36 8.82
N ARG A 106 1.92 11.00 8.66
CA ARG A 106 1.39 9.72 9.18
C ARG A 106 2.01 8.53 8.46
N LYS A 107 2.06 8.58 7.12
CA LYS A 107 2.70 7.54 6.30
C LYS A 107 4.19 7.46 6.58
N ARG A 108 4.87 8.61 6.59
CA ARG A 108 6.30 8.68 6.85
C ARG A 108 6.66 8.17 8.24
N SER A 109 5.87 8.51 9.25
CA SER A 109 6.07 8.05 10.62
C SER A 109 6.01 6.52 10.73
N ILE A 110 4.98 5.88 10.17
CA ILE A 110 4.87 4.40 10.23
C ILE A 110 5.98 3.72 9.42
N LEU A 111 6.30 4.24 8.22
CA LEU A 111 7.37 3.68 7.40
C LEU A 111 8.73 3.79 8.09
N LYS A 112 9.03 4.92 8.71
CA LYS A 112 10.26 5.12 9.48
C LYS A 112 10.37 4.18 10.67
N GLN A 113 9.27 3.97 11.42
CA GLN A 113 9.26 3.06 12.57
C GLN A 113 9.46 1.60 12.17
N LEU A 114 9.14 1.25 10.92
CA LEU A 114 9.28 -0.11 10.38
C LEU A 114 10.51 -0.29 9.48
N ASP A 115 11.35 0.75 9.29
CA ASP A 115 12.48 0.80 8.35
C ASP A 115 12.06 0.48 6.91
N LEU A 116 10.98 1.12 6.44
CA LEU A 116 10.39 0.95 5.11
C LEU A 116 10.38 2.24 4.30
N GLU A 117 11.25 3.21 4.61
CA GLU A 117 11.29 4.51 3.96
C GLU A 117 11.67 4.40 2.48
N GLU A 118 12.41 3.36 2.10
CA GLU A 118 12.75 3.04 0.71
C GLU A 118 11.53 2.64 -0.15
N ARG A 119 10.39 2.42 0.47
CA ARG A 119 9.13 2.12 -0.24
C ARG A 119 8.39 3.38 -0.72
N ILE A 120 8.94 4.56 -0.49
CA ILE A 120 8.39 5.82 -1.02
C ILE A 120 9.01 6.08 -2.39
N ILE A 121 8.16 6.26 -3.41
CA ILE A 121 8.56 6.64 -4.77
C ILE A 121 8.00 8.03 -5.06
N SER A 122 8.89 8.96 -5.39
CA SER A 122 8.54 10.35 -5.71
C SER A 122 8.75 10.69 -7.19
N SER A 123 9.45 9.83 -7.94
CA SER A 123 9.74 10.05 -9.36
C SER A 123 9.90 8.75 -10.14
N CYS A 124 9.74 8.83 -11.47
CA CYS A 124 9.94 7.71 -12.37
C CYS A 124 11.39 7.17 -12.36
N ASP A 125 12.36 8.01 -12.06
CA ASP A 125 13.78 7.63 -12.08
C ASP A 125 14.11 6.66 -10.93
N GLU A 126 13.39 6.78 -9.81
CA GLU A 126 13.55 5.89 -8.66
C GLU A 126 13.14 4.45 -8.98
N VAL A 127 12.21 4.25 -9.93
CA VAL A 127 11.75 2.91 -10.37
C VAL A 127 12.89 2.11 -11.01
N GLU A 128 13.84 2.77 -11.68
CA GLU A 128 14.95 2.11 -12.34
C GLU A 128 15.88 1.41 -11.35
N ASN A 129 15.99 1.96 -10.15
CA ASN A 129 16.84 1.44 -9.07
C ASN A 129 16.20 0.28 -8.30
N ILE A 130 14.91 0.00 -8.49
CA ILE A 130 14.22 -1.11 -7.83
C ILE A 130 14.65 -2.42 -8.47
N ILE A 131 15.44 -3.22 -7.80
CA ILE A 131 15.88 -4.54 -8.28
C ILE A 131 14.81 -5.60 -7.99
N ASP A 132 14.23 -5.54 -6.78
CA ASP A 132 13.25 -6.50 -6.29
C ASP A 132 12.15 -5.76 -5.51
N TYR A 133 10.89 -6.14 -5.72
CA TYR A 133 9.76 -5.57 -4.99
C TYR A 133 9.41 -6.34 -3.70
N HIS A 134 9.95 -7.53 -3.51
CA HIS A 134 9.64 -8.34 -2.33
C HIS A 134 10.06 -7.66 -1.03
N ILE A 135 9.34 -7.96 0.02
CA ILE A 135 9.59 -7.44 1.37
C ILE A 135 9.72 -8.63 2.32
N ASN A 136 10.77 -8.63 3.11
CA ASN A 136 10.88 -9.59 4.23
C ASN A 136 10.05 -9.10 5.43
N PHE A 137 8.82 -9.56 5.52
CA PHE A 137 7.89 -9.15 6.57
C PHE A 137 8.19 -9.75 7.95
N ASN A 138 9.09 -10.71 8.10
CA ASN A 138 9.36 -11.34 9.41
C ASN A 138 9.86 -10.31 10.43
N GLY A 139 10.88 -9.52 10.08
CA GLY A 139 11.41 -8.45 10.94
C GLY A 139 10.40 -7.33 11.16
N ILE A 140 9.65 -6.97 10.12
CA ILE A 140 8.61 -5.93 10.16
C ILE A 140 7.49 -6.32 11.12
N ASN A 141 7.02 -7.58 11.08
CA ASN A 141 5.97 -8.07 11.97
C ASN A 141 6.38 -8.01 13.44
N ILE A 142 7.65 -8.27 13.77
CA ILE A 142 8.17 -8.13 15.15
C ILE A 142 8.05 -6.66 15.60
N LYS A 143 8.48 -5.71 14.78
CA LYS A 143 8.38 -4.26 15.07
C LYS A 143 6.93 -3.82 15.18
N LEU A 144 6.09 -4.24 14.24
CA LEU A 144 4.67 -3.92 14.21
C LEU A 144 3.95 -4.41 15.47
N ASN A 145 4.21 -5.63 15.91
CA ASN A 145 3.63 -6.18 17.14
C ASN A 145 4.04 -5.37 18.38
N LYS A 146 5.31 -4.98 18.51
CA LYS A 146 5.77 -4.10 19.61
C LYS A 146 5.06 -2.74 19.61
N LEU A 147 4.86 -2.14 18.44
CA LEU A 147 4.12 -0.88 18.31
C LEU A 147 2.64 -1.05 18.72
N MET A 148 2.01 -2.14 18.31
CA MET A 148 0.63 -2.46 18.66
C MET A 148 0.47 -2.69 20.17
N GLU A 149 1.39 -3.43 20.80
CA GLU A 149 1.39 -3.67 22.25
C GLU A 149 1.56 -2.37 23.05
N SER A 150 2.51 -1.53 22.64
CA SER A 150 2.74 -0.20 23.25
C SER A 150 1.50 0.70 23.13
N SER A 151 0.90 0.75 21.93
CA SER A 151 -0.31 1.53 21.69
C SER A 151 -1.51 1.01 22.50
N SER A 152 -1.67 -0.31 22.57
CA SER A 152 -2.73 -0.95 23.37
C SER A 152 -2.56 -0.65 24.86
N LEU A 153 -1.33 -0.73 25.38
CA LEU A 153 -1.04 -0.40 26.78
C LEU A 153 -1.33 1.07 27.09
N TYR A 154 -0.95 1.97 26.19
CA TYR A 154 -1.26 3.40 26.32
C TYR A 154 -2.79 3.63 26.38
N LEU A 155 -3.54 3.03 25.46
CA LEU A 155 -4.99 3.17 25.40
C LEU A 155 -5.67 2.60 26.67
N LYS A 156 -5.25 1.44 27.14
CA LYS A 156 -5.75 0.84 28.39
C LYS A 156 -5.54 1.77 29.58
N LYS A 157 -4.35 2.37 29.72
CA LYS A 157 -4.04 3.33 30.78
C LYS A 157 -4.88 4.60 30.63
N ALA A 158 -5.00 5.16 29.42
CA ALA A 158 -5.76 6.39 29.18
C ALA A 158 -7.27 6.24 29.43
N LEU A 159 -7.81 5.04 29.19
CA LEU A 159 -9.23 4.73 29.37
C LEU A 159 -9.53 4.11 30.74
N CYS A 160 -8.53 3.98 31.63
CA CYS A 160 -8.66 3.35 32.94
C CYS A 160 -9.24 1.91 32.86
N ILE A 161 -8.98 1.19 31.74
CA ILE A 161 -9.45 -0.18 31.56
C ILE A 161 -8.46 -1.12 32.25
N GLY A 162 -8.93 -1.89 33.25
CA GLY A 162 -8.10 -2.85 33.99
C GLY A 162 -7.45 -2.29 35.26
N ALA A 163 -7.93 -1.15 35.77
CA ALA A 163 -7.72 -0.72 37.13
C ALA A 163 -8.85 -1.29 38.01
N GLU A 164 -8.96 -2.62 38.07
CA GLU A 164 -9.61 -3.28 39.18
C GLU A 164 -8.51 -3.73 40.15
N GLU A 165 -8.67 -3.34 41.39
CA GLU A 165 -7.79 -3.59 42.54
C GLU A 165 -7.43 -5.05 42.74
#